data_fed5280253773dd5638368808aac0209
#
_entry.id   fed5280253773dd5638368808aac0209
#
_cell.length_a   1.000
_cell.length_b   1.000
_cell.length_c   1.000
_cell.angle_alpha   90.00
_cell.angle_beta   90.00
_cell.angle_gamma   90.00
#
_symmetry.space_group_name_H-M   'P 1'
#
loop_
_entity.id
_entity.type
_entity.pdbx_description
1 polymer ?
#
loop_
_entity_poly.entity_id
_entity_poly.type
_entity_poly.pdbx_seq_one_letter_code
_entity_poly.pdbx_strand_id
1 'polypeptide(L)'
;MELMVFDEVLELAKNVSHFTIAGEGNVSVRDGDTFIIKASGSTLETMTNKDLVRCELDGNTLKGEQKKPSMEVSFHAWILKTFPEINCVCHTHPTHTNKILCSGRIYDFATKRLFPDQVVRNGTTSCIVPYATPGIKLRNAIKESVEKFISIEGYFPKLILLKNHGIITSSSSIKDCIISTLMCEKSAEIFIGAKILNNISFLSEKEIAEINKDPNEKYRRNLIK
;
A
#
# COMPACT_ATOMS: atom_id res chain seq x y z
N MET A 1 -9.97 23.92 1.71
CA MET A 1 -9.58 22.77 0.85
C MET A 1 -8.16 22.30 1.17
N GLU A 2 -7.17 23.18 1.22
CA GLU A 2 -5.75 22.82 1.50
C GLU A 2 -5.52 22.17 2.88
N LEU A 3 -6.15 22.67 3.94
CA LEU A 3 -6.11 22.08 5.28
C LEU A 3 -6.68 20.66 5.33
N MET A 4 -7.71 20.35 4.53
CA MET A 4 -8.32 19.01 4.50
C MET A 4 -7.37 17.95 3.98
N VAL A 5 -6.56 18.22 2.94
CA VAL A 5 -5.63 17.22 2.40
C VAL A 5 -4.48 16.95 3.37
N PHE A 6 -3.98 17.98 4.06
CA PHE A 6 -2.97 17.80 5.11
C PHE A 6 -3.49 16.92 6.25
N ASP A 7 -4.72 17.15 6.69
CA ASP A 7 -5.37 16.35 7.72
C ASP A 7 -5.55 14.88 7.27
N GLU A 8 -5.89 14.65 6.00
CA GLU A 8 -5.98 13.31 5.42
C GLU A 8 -4.63 12.57 5.42
N VAL A 9 -3.52 13.27 5.09
CA VAL A 9 -2.16 12.69 5.16
C VAL A 9 -1.81 12.34 6.60
N LEU A 10 -2.11 13.23 7.56
CA LEU A 10 -1.84 12.98 8.98
C LEU A 10 -2.72 11.86 9.54
N GLU A 11 -3.99 11.78 9.14
CA GLU A 11 -4.89 10.68 9.51
C GLU A 11 -4.38 9.34 8.99
N LEU A 12 -4.01 9.26 7.69
CA LEU A 12 -3.42 8.08 7.10
C LEU A 12 -2.14 7.67 7.84
N ALA A 13 -1.23 8.60 8.06
CA ALA A 13 0.02 8.38 8.77
C ALA A 13 -0.20 7.82 10.18
N LYS A 14 -1.04 8.47 10.97
CA LYS A 14 -1.34 8.07 12.35
C LYS A 14 -1.89 6.65 12.45
N ASN A 15 -2.80 6.28 11.53
CA ASN A 15 -3.43 4.96 11.54
C ASN A 15 -2.49 3.81 11.16
N VAL A 16 -1.39 4.09 10.45
CA VAL A 16 -0.43 3.05 10.00
C VAL A 16 0.93 3.17 10.68
N SER A 17 1.14 4.17 11.55
CA SER A 17 2.42 4.46 12.20
C SER A 17 3.00 3.29 12.99
N HIS A 18 2.16 2.48 13.63
CA HIS A 18 2.56 1.31 14.40
C HIS A 18 3.19 0.18 13.56
N PHE A 19 3.16 0.29 12.23
CA PHE A 19 3.86 -0.61 11.30
C PHE A 19 5.23 -0.11 10.87
N THR A 20 5.73 0.95 11.49
CA THR A 20 7.00 1.56 11.13
C THR A 20 7.81 1.91 12.37
N ILE A 21 9.13 1.91 12.22
CA ILE A 21 10.06 2.29 13.30
C ILE A 21 10.84 3.51 12.83
N ALA A 22 10.95 4.52 13.70
CA ALA A 22 11.68 5.76 13.42
C ALA A 22 11.19 6.43 12.12
N GLY A 23 12.05 6.68 11.15
CA GLY A 23 11.73 7.35 9.89
C GLY A 23 11.21 6.45 8.77
N GLU A 24 10.98 5.15 9.04
CA GLU A 24 10.47 4.20 8.04
C GLU A 24 9.10 4.59 7.51
N GLY A 25 8.79 4.04 6.33
CA GLY A 25 7.49 4.22 5.68
C GLY A 25 7.21 5.65 5.25
N ASN A 26 6.22 5.79 4.42
CA ASN A 26 5.76 7.09 3.92
C ASN A 26 4.33 6.97 3.38
N VAL A 27 3.64 8.09 3.42
CA VAL A 27 2.26 8.22 2.95
C VAL A 27 2.12 9.47 2.10
N SER A 28 1.24 9.41 1.11
CA SER A 28 0.89 10.57 0.29
C SER A 28 -0.59 10.59 -0.06
N VAL A 29 -1.12 11.78 -0.28
CA VAL A 29 -2.49 12.02 -0.74
C VAL A 29 -2.46 13.04 -1.88
N ARG A 30 -3.26 12.81 -2.92
CA ARG A 30 -3.42 13.70 -4.08
C ARG A 30 -4.10 15.00 -3.66
N ASP A 31 -3.63 16.09 -4.24
CA ASP A 31 -4.23 17.42 -4.12
C ASP A 31 -4.30 18.07 -5.51
N GLY A 32 -5.37 17.77 -6.25
CA GLY A 32 -5.52 18.18 -7.65
C GLY A 32 -4.40 17.63 -8.53
N ASP A 33 -3.67 18.55 -9.17
CA ASP A 33 -2.52 18.24 -10.05
C ASP A 33 -1.20 18.08 -9.28
N THR A 34 -1.26 18.05 -7.94
CA THR A 34 -0.14 17.86 -7.02
C THR A 34 -0.44 16.72 -6.05
N PHE A 35 0.48 16.42 -5.16
CA PHE A 35 0.25 15.56 -4.00
C PHE A 35 1.08 16.01 -2.79
N ILE A 36 0.58 15.67 -1.61
CA ILE A 36 1.27 15.91 -0.34
C ILE A 36 1.89 14.60 0.11
N ILE A 37 3.16 14.64 0.51
CA ILE A 37 3.90 13.47 0.98
C ILE A 37 4.68 13.79 2.26
N LYS A 38 4.94 12.78 3.08
CA LYS A 38 5.82 12.85 4.25
C LYS A 38 7.23 13.33 3.86
N ALA A 39 7.76 14.27 4.62
CA ALA A 39 9.15 14.71 4.50
C ALA A 39 10.14 13.61 4.90
N SER A 40 11.31 13.61 4.27
CA SER A 40 12.42 12.74 4.65
C SER A 40 12.85 13.01 6.10
N GLY A 41 13.09 11.94 6.86
CA GLY A 41 13.54 12.03 8.26
C GLY A 41 12.44 12.27 9.30
N SER A 42 11.19 12.55 8.93
CA SER A 42 10.07 12.58 9.88
C SER A 42 9.52 11.17 10.16
N THR A 43 8.81 11.01 11.29
CA THR A 43 8.17 9.75 11.67
C THR A 43 6.67 9.83 11.49
N LEU A 44 6.01 8.75 11.06
CA LEU A 44 4.56 8.74 10.82
C LEU A 44 3.75 9.01 12.09
N GLU A 45 4.25 8.58 13.24
CA GLU A 45 3.57 8.71 14.53
C GLU A 45 3.47 10.17 15.01
N THR A 46 4.55 10.95 14.84
CA THR A 46 4.69 12.28 15.45
C THR A 46 4.69 13.42 14.43
N MET A 47 4.54 13.12 13.14
CA MET A 47 4.55 14.14 12.11
C MET A 47 3.39 15.14 12.25
N THR A 48 3.66 16.35 11.84
CA THR A 48 2.73 17.47 11.82
C THR A 48 2.68 18.08 10.41
N ASN A 49 1.87 19.10 10.17
CA ASN A 49 1.83 19.83 8.89
C ASN A 49 3.21 20.35 8.46
N LYS A 50 4.13 20.63 9.41
CA LYS A 50 5.51 21.04 9.12
C LYS A 50 6.38 19.91 8.55
N ASP A 51 5.90 18.67 8.61
CA ASP A 51 6.57 17.46 8.12
C ASP A 51 5.99 16.97 6.80
N LEU A 52 5.19 17.80 6.15
CA LEU A 52 4.58 17.52 4.85
C LEU A 52 5.25 18.35 3.78
N VAL A 53 5.33 17.81 2.57
CA VAL A 53 5.95 18.42 1.40
C VAL A 53 4.99 18.27 0.23
N ARG A 54 4.72 19.37 -0.47
CA ARG A 54 3.94 19.36 -1.70
C ARG A 54 4.84 19.08 -2.90
N CYS A 55 4.45 18.11 -3.72
CA CYS A 55 5.15 17.71 -4.93
C CYS A 55 4.23 17.76 -6.14
N GLU A 56 4.81 18.03 -7.31
CA GLU A 56 4.16 17.83 -8.60
C GLU A 56 4.06 16.32 -8.90
N LEU A 57 3.14 15.93 -9.78
CA LEU A 57 2.94 14.52 -10.16
C LEU A 57 4.15 13.88 -10.89
N ASP A 58 5.19 14.61 -11.17
CA ASP A 58 6.48 14.07 -11.65
C ASP A 58 7.47 13.77 -10.50
N GLY A 59 7.11 14.16 -9.26
CA GLY A 59 7.90 13.96 -8.05
C GLY A 59 8.81 15.15 -7.69
N ASN A 60 8.80 16.22 -8.47
CA ASN A 60 9.53 17.44 -8.15
C ASN A 60 8.85 18.19 -6.99
N THR A 61 9.65 18.70 -6.08
CA THR A 61 9.17 19.52 -4.98
C THR A 61 8.73 20.89 -5.49
N LEU A 62 7.57 21.37 -5.05
CA LEU A 62 7.11 22.72 -5.42
C LEU A 62 8.04 23.81 -4.88
N LYS A 63 8.11 24.91 -5.63
CA LYS A 63 8.92 26.08 -5.23
C LYS A 63 8.41 26.65 -3.91
N GLY A 64 9.32 26.85 -2.96
CA GLY A 64 9.01 27.41 -1.64
C GLY A 64 8.96 26.37 -0.51
N GLU A 65 8.93 25.09 -0.83
CA GLU A 65 9.00 24.04 0.16
C GLU A 65 10.36 24.02 0.90
N GLN A 66 10.31 23.89 2.23
CA GLN A 66 11.49 23.98 3.09
C GLN A 66 12.15 22.61 3.34
N LYS A 67 11.40 21.54 3.18
CA LYS A 67 11.84 20.17 3.43
C LYS A 67 11.94 19.35 2.15
N LYS A 68 12.78 18.33 2.17
CA LYS A 68 12.85 17.35 1.09
C LYS A 68 11.76 16.28 1.30
N PRO A 69 11.09 15.83 0.25
CA PRO A 69 10.14 14.72 0.33
C PRO A 69 10.88 13.42 0.68
N SER A 70 10.12 12.38 1.05
CA SER A 70 10.64 11.03 1.19
C SER A 70 11.55 10.64 0.01
N MET A 71 12.63 9.90 0.27
CA MET A 71 13.50 9.36 -0.79
C MET A 71 12.75 8.46 -1.77
N GLU A 72 11.59 8.00 -1.41
CA GLU A 72 10.73 7.12 -2.21
C GLU A 72 9.62 7.86 -2.97
N VAL A 73 9.65 9.19 -2.98
CA VAL A 73 8.69 10.05 -3.71
C VAL A 73 8.46 9.61 -5.16
N SER A 74 9.47 9.04 -5.79
CA SER A 74 9.41 8.67 -7.21
C SER A 74 8.37 7.59 -7.55
N PHE A 75 8.13 6.62 -6.68
CA PHE A 75 7.06 5.65 -6.95
C PHE A 75 5.68 6.19 -6.56
N HIS A 76 5.56 7.03 -5.53
CA HIS A 76 4.30 7.74 -5.24
C HIS A 76 3.88 8.59 -6.43
N ALA A 77 4.78 9.40 -6.95
CA ALA A 77 4.56 10.23 -8.12
C ALA A 77 4.13 9.39 -9.33
N TRP A 78 4.84 8.28 -9.60
CA TRP A 78 4.49 7.39 -10.71
C TRP A 78 3.08 6.79 -10.56
N ILE A 79 2.73 6.27 -9.38
CA ILE A 79 1.39 5.71 -9.12
C ILE A 79 0.33 6.78 -9.32
N LEU A 80 0.47 7.92 -8.63
CA LEU A 80 -0.51 9.00 -8.68
C LEU A 80 -0.64 9.64 -10.07
N LYS A 81 0.45 9.74 -10.83
CA LYS A 81 0.42 10.27 -12.19
C LYS A 81 -0.24 9.32 -13.18
N THR A 82 0.06 8.03 -13.06
CA THR A 82 -0.38 7.02 -14.05
C THR A 82 -1.82 6.56 -13.82
N PHE A 83 -2.29 6.59 -12.57
CA PHE A 83 -3.60 6.07 -12.16
C PHE A 83 -4.42 7.19 -11.47
N PRO A 84 -5.16 8.00 -12.26
CA PRO A 84 -5.88 9.16 -11.72
C PRO A 84 -7.01 8.80 -10.74
N GLU A 85 -7.49 7.56 -10.75
CA GLU A 85 -8.46 7.03 -9.78
C GLU A 85 -7.86 6.77 -8.38
N ILE A 86 -6.54 6.75 -8.27
CA ILE A 86 -5.83 6.60 -6.98
C ILE A 86 -5.59 7.98 -6.38
N ASN A 87 -6.06 8.18 -5.14
CA ASN A 87 -5.90 9.41 -4.39
C ASN A 87 -4.86 9.32 -3.26
N CYS A 88 -4.58 8.12 -2.76
CA CYS A 88 -3.61 7.95 -1.69
C CYS A 88 -2.72 6.72 -1.90
N VAL A 89 -1.48 6.83 -1.42
CA VAL A 89 -0.47 5.76 -1.44
C VAL A 89 0.15 5.67 -0.04
N CYS A 90 0.20 4.45 0.49
CA CYS A 90 0.78 4.13 1.79
C CYS A 90 1.85 3.06 1.63
N HIS A 91 3.04 3.33 2.11
CA HIS A 91 4.15 2.40 2.20
C HIS A 91 4.55 2.19 3.65
N THR A 92 4.55 0.94 4.11
CA THR A 92 4.86 0.55 5.49
C THR A 92 5.63 -0.76 5.53
N HIS A 93 6.19 -1.07 6.73
CA HIS A 93 7.00 -2.26 6.98
C HIS A 93 6.39 -3.16 8.07
N PRO A 94 5.15 -3.68 7.90
CA PRO A 94 4.48 -4.45 8.94
C PRO A 94 5.26 -5.72 9.30
N THR A 95 5.40 -6.01 10.58
CA THR A 95 6.34 -7.03 11.08
C THR A 95 6.03 -8.44 10.58
N HIS A 96 4.77 -8.90 10.69
CA HIS A 96 4.41 -10.25 10.25
C HIS A 96 4.50 -10.38 8.73
N THR A 97 4.06 -9.34 8.02
CA THR A 97 4.19 -9.30 6.57
C THR A 97 5.66 -9.36 6.16
N ASN A 98 6.55 -8.57 6.78
CA ASN A 98 7.97 -8.59 6.47
C ASN A 98 8.63 -9.95 6.76
N LYS A 99 8.19 -10.71 7.77
CA LYS A 99 8.62 -12.11 7.95
C LYS A 99 8.37 -12.96 6.71
N ILE A 100 7.21 -12.76 6.05
CA ILE A 100 6.85 -13.48 4.83
C ILE A 100 7.67 -12.96 3.64
N LEU A 101 7.82 -11.62 3.52
CA LEU A 101 8.56 -10.99 2.42
C LEU A 101 10.05 -11.36 2.42
N CYS A 102 10.61 -11.66 3.60
CA CYS A 102 11.98 -12.14 3.79
C CYS A 102 12.11 -13.67 3.72
N SER A 103 11.02 -14.39 3.41
CA SER A 103 11.00 -15.85 3.35
C SER A 103 10.73 -16.35 1.93
N GLY A 104 10.90 -17.67 1.72
CA GLY A 104 10.52 -18.32 0.46
C GLY A 104 8.99 -18.49 0.28
N ARG A 105 8.15 -17.94 1.18
CA ARG A 105 6.69 -18.16 1.19
C ARG A 105 5.87 -17.01 0.58
N ILE A 106 6.54 -16.00 0.05
CA ILE A 106 5.89 -14.82 -0.53
C ILE A 106 4.87 -15.18 -1.64
N TYR A 107 5.15 -16.18 -2.48
CA TYR A 107 4.24 -16.60 -3.55
C TYR A 107 2.94 -17.16 -3.00
N ASP A 108 2.99 -18.08 -2.01
CA ASP A 108 1.78 -18.60 -1.38
C ASP A 108 0.92 -17.49 -0.79
N PHE A 109 1.54 -16.53 -0.10
CA PHE A 109 0.85 -15.40 0.50
C PHE A 109 0.25 -14.43 -0.54
N ALA A 110 0.95 -14.21 -1.64
CA ALA A 110 0.52 -13.31 -2.70
C ALA A 110 -0.64 -13.86 -3.53
N THR A 111 -0.60 -15.16 -3.85
CA THR A 111 -1.52 -15.78 -4.83
C THR A 111 -2.69 -16.52 -4.20
N LYS A 112 -2.60 -16.87 -2.92
CA LYS A 112 -3.65 -17.62 -2.20
C LYS A 112 -4.35 -16.72 -1.18
N ARG A 113 -5.57 -17.08 -0.81
CA ARG A 113 -6.38 -16.33 0.18
C ARG A 113 -6.85 -17.26 1.29
N LEU A 114 -6.91 -16.71 2.50
CA LEU A 114 -7.22 -17.47 3.71
C LEU A 114 -8.69 -17.31 4.13
N PHE A 115 -9.26 -16.14 3.90
CA PHE A 115 -10.60 -15.80 4.36
C PHE A 115 -11.21 -14.66 3.51
N PRO A 116 -12.56 -14.47 3.58
CA PRO A 116 -13.27 -13.53 2.72
C PRO A 116 -12.79 -12.08 2.81
N ASP A 117 -12.56 -11.55 4.02
CA ASP A 117 -12.14 -10.15 4.17
C ASP A 117 -10.78 -9.87 3.50
N GLN A 118 -9.88 -10.83 3.46
CA GLN A 118 -8.61 -10.70 2.72
C GLN A 118 -8.87 -10.53 1.22
N VAL A 119 -9.79 -11.31 0.64
CA VAL A 119 -10.20 -11.15 -0.77
C VAL A 119 -10.77 -9.77 -1.02
N VAL A 120 -11.68 -9.33 -0.16
CA VAL A 120 -12.38 -8.05 -0.30
C VAL A 120 -11.42 -6.86 -0.22
N ARG A 121 -10.46 -6.86 0.71
CA ARG A 121 -9.56 -5.73 0.99
C ARG A 121 -8.26 -5.75 0.21
N ASN A 122 -7.63 -6.90 0.06
CA ASN A 122 -6.36 -7.03 -0.62
C ASN A 122 -6.47 -7.59 -2.06
N GLY A 123 -7.70 -7.88 -2.53
CA GLY A 123 -7.94 -8.42 -3.86
C GLY A 123 -7.81 -9.94 -3.93
N THR A 124 -8.08 -10.50 -5.10
CA THR A 124 -7.99 -11.96 -5.36
C THR A 124 -6.55 -12.45 -5.36
N THR A 125 -5.62 -11.60 -5.75
CA THR A 125 -4.17 -11.83 -5.75
C THR A 125 -3.43 -10.52 -5.44
N SER A 126 -2.13 -10.58 -5.17
CA SER A 126 -1.28 -9.43 -4.85
C SER A 126 -0.07 -9.37 -5.77
N CYS A 127 0.36 -8.17 -6.13
CA CYS A 127 1.55 -7.97 -6.95
C CYS A 127 2.81 -8.21 -6.13
N ILE A 128 3.78 -8.97 -6.67
CA ILE A 128 5.10 -9.18 -6.07
C ILE A 128 6.12 -8.36 -6.86
N VAL A 129 6.92 -7.58 -6.15
CA VAL A 129 8.05 -6.83 -6.69
C VAL A 129 9.35 -7.47 -6.18
N PRO A 130 10.29 -7.83 -7.05
CA PRO A 130 11.60 -8.31 -6.62
C PRO A 130 12.34 -7.22 -5.85
N TYR A 131 13.29 -7.62 -5.00
CA TYR A 131 14.09 -6.66 -4.26
C TYR A 131 14.80 -5.68 -5.19
N ALA A 132 14.68 -4.42 -4.88
CA ALA A 132 15.42 -3.34 -5.51
C ALA A 132 15.81 -2.28 -4.46
N THR A 133 16.96 -1.66 -4.63
CA THR A 133 17.41 -0.57 -3.74
C THR A 133 16.43 0.61 -3.80
N PRO A 134 16.04 1.20 -2.65
CA PRO A 134 15.17 2.37 -2.60
C PRO A 134 15.58 3.50 -3.55
N GLY A 135 14.61 4.28 -4.01
CA GLY A 135 14.76 5.32 -5.01
C GLY A 135 14.36 4.87 -6.41
N ILE A 136 15.07 5.33 -7.44
CA ILE A 136 14.71 5.11 -8.84
C ILE A 136 14.69 3.63 -9.24
N LYS A 137 15.61 2.81 -8.69
CA LYS A 137 15.63 1.37 -8.97
C LYS A 137 14.37 0.69 -8.46
N LEU A 138 13.95 1.01 -7.24
CA LEU A 138 12.70 0.50 -6.66
C LEU A 138 11.49 0.97 -7.47
N ARG A 139 11.41 2.25 -7.84
CA ARG A 139 10.34 2.77 -8.69
C ARG A 139 10.23 2.01 -10.01
N ASN A 140 11.35 1.71 -10.67
CA ASN A 140 11.35 0.98 -11.93
C ASN A 140 10.87 -0.48 -11.74
N ALA A 141 11.33 -1.16 -10.69
CA ALA A 141 10.89 -2.51 -10.36
C ALA A 141 9.39 -2.57 -10.03
N ILE A 142 8.87 -1.58 -9.30
CA ILE A 142 7.44 -1.45 -9.03
C ILE A 142 6.66 -1.26 -10.34
N LYS A 143 7.09 -0.32 -11.18
CA LYS A 143 6.47 -0.05 -12.47
C LYS A 143 6.36 -1.32 -13.30
N GLU A 144 7.47 -1.99 -13.55
CA GLU A 144 7.52 -3.22 -14.36
C GLU A 144 6.61 -4.32 -13.79
N SER A 145 6.66 -4.55 -12.47
CA SER A 145 5.86 -5.59 -11.81
C SER A 145 4.36 -5.27 -11.85
N VAL A 146 3.99 -4.01 -11.63
CA VAL A 146 2.59 -3.58 -11.67
C VAL A 146 2.03 -3.60 -13.10
N GLU A 147 2.78 -3.14 -14.09
CA GLU A 147 2.37 -3.22 -15.51
C GLU A 147 2.17 -4.68 -15.94
N LYS A 148 3.07 -5.58 -15.54
CA LYS A 148 2.90 -7.02 -15.76
C LYS A 148 1.68 -7.58 -15.03
N PHE A 149 1.46 -7.20 -13.77
CA PHE A 149 0.27 -7.61 -13.01
C PHE A 149 -1.02 -7.17 -13.71
N ILE A 150 -1.09 -5.91 -14.13
CA ILE A 150 -2.27 -5.38 -14.85
C ILE A 150 -2.52 -6.11 -16.16
N SER A 151 -1.45 -6.48 -16.90
CA SER A 151 -1.59 -7.24 -18.15
C SER A 151 -2.20 -8.63 -17.96
N ILE A 152 -2.04 -9.23 -16.77
CA ILE A 152 -2.55 -10.55 -16.43
C ILE A 152 -3.93 -10.47 -15.78
N GLU A 153 -4.09 -9.60 -14.79
CA GLU A 153 -5.25 -9.53 -13.91
C GLU A 153 -6.32 -8.54 -14.40
N GLY A 154 -5.96 -7.58 -15.26
CA GLY A 154 -6.87 -6.58 -15.81
C GLY A 154 -7.21 -5.41 -14.88
N TYR A 155 -6.55 -5.30 -13.72
CA TYR A 155 -6.79 -4.21 -12.75
C TYR A 155 -5.51 -3.84 -11.99
N PHE A 156 -5.48 -2.64 -11.39
CA PHE A 156 -4.38 -2.20 -10.55
C PHE A 156 -4.36 -2.97 -9.22
N PRO A 157 -3.20 -3.49 -8.74
CA PRO A 157 -3.13 -4.27 -7.51
C PRO A 157 -3.45 -3.44 -6.28
N LYS A 158 -4.36 -3.91 -5.42
CA LYS A 158 -4.68 -3.28 -4.13
C LYS A 158 -3.55 -3.39 -3.12
N LEU A 159 -2.72 -4.42 -3.27
CA LEU A 159 -1.60 -4.73 -2.41
C LEU A 159 -0.38 -5.09 -3.27
N ILE A 160 0.71 -4.37 -3.05
CA ILE A 160 2.00 -4.60 -3.69
C ILE A 160 2.98 -5.05 -2.60
N LEU A 161 3.55 -6.22 -2.76
CA LEU A 161 4.48 -6.87 -1.85
C LEU A 161 5.91 -6.66 -2.35
N LEU A 162 6.70 -5.87 -1.63
CA LEU A 162 8.09 -5.59 -1.96
C LEU A 162 8.98 -6.62 -1.25
N LYS A 163 9.58 -7.54 -2.00
CA LYS A 163 10.46 -8.58 -1.44
C LYS A 163 11.58 -7.97 -0.60
N ASN A 164 11.79 -8.48 0.63
CA ASN A 164 12.82 -8.01 1.57
C ASN A 164 12.73 -6.51 1.90
N HIS A 165 11.54 -5.91 1.87
CA HIS A 165 11.40 -4.48 2.13
C HIS A 165 10.12 -4.15 2.93
N GLY A 166 8.97 -4.16 2.31
CA GLY A 166 7.70 -3.77 2.91
C GLY A 166 6.54 -3.92 1.94
N ILE A 167 5.48 -3.15 2.15
CA ILE A 167 4.29 -3.18 1.31
C ILE A 167 3.92 -1.80 0.79
N ILE A 168 3.19 -1.77 -0.33
CA ILE A 168 2.47 -0.58 -0.78
C ILE A 168 1.00 -0.94 -0.88
N THR A 169 0.15 -0.10 -0.28
CA THR A 169 -1.29 -0.07 -0.53
C THR A 169 -1.67 1.27 -1.11
N SER A 170 -2.68 1.29 -1.96
CA SER A 170 -3.16 2.52 -2.58
C SER A 170 -4.64 2.42 -2.90
N SER A 171 -5.35 3.54 -2.84
CA SER A 171 -6.81 3.58 -3.03
C SER A 171 -7.29 4.96 -3.45
N SER A 172 -8.56 5.04 -3.82
CA SER A 172 -9.29 6.29 -4.02
C SER A 172 -9.66 6.98 -2.68
N SER A 173 -9.54 6.30 -1.53
CA SER A 173 -9.80 6.87 -0.20
C SER A 173 -8.76 6.44 0.82
N ILE A 174 -8.43 7.33 1.76
CA ILE A 174 -7.49 7.03 2.85
C ILE A 174 -8.00 5.89 3.73
N LYS A 175 -9.30 5.83 3.98
CA LYS A 175 -9.93 4.79 4.79
C LYS A 175 -9.74 3.39 4.21
N ASP A 176 -9.95 3.22 2.90
CA ASP A 176 -9.73 1.92 2.24
C ASP A 176 -8.24 1.56 2.20
N CYS A 177 -7.37 2.55 2.01
CA CYS A 177 -5.91 2.37 2.07
C CYS A 177 -5.46 1.88 3.46
N ILE A 178 -5.94 2.52 4.55
CA ILE A 178 -5.68 2.10 5.93
C ILE A 178 -6.15 0.65 6.15
N ILE A 179 -7.40 0.35 5.79
CA ILE A 179 -7.99 -0.99 5.99
C ILE A 179 -7.23 -2.05 5.20
N SER A 180 -6.80 -1.76 3.96
CA SER A 180 -5.98 -2.68 3.16
C SER A 180 -4.64 -2.98 3.83
N THR A 181 -4.00 -1.97 4.42
CA THR A 181 -2.73 -2.12 5.15
C THR A 181 -2.91 -2.99 6.40
N LEU A 182 -3.91 -2.68 7.24
CA LEU A 182 -4.25 -3.45 8.43
C LEU A 182 -4.62 -4.91 8.09
N MET A 183 -5.39 -5.11 7.01
CA MET A 183 -5.79 -6.44 6.56
C MET A 183 -4.61 -7.26 6.06
N CYS A 184 -3.63 -6.64 5.41
CA CYS A 184 -2.41 -7.33 5.00
C CYS A 184 -1.66 -7.90 6.20
N GLU A 185 -1.42 -7.09 7.24
CA GLU A 185 -0.72 -7.53 8.45
C GLU A 185 -1.49 -8.61 9.22
N LYS A 186 -2.80 -8.43 9.42
CA LYS A 186 -3.67 -9.48 9.99
C LYS A 186 -3.57 -10.80 9.22
N SER A 187 -3.61 -10.72 7.89
CA SER A 187 -3.51 -11.91 7.03
C SER A 187 -2.16 -12.59 7.15
N ALA A 188 -1.09 -11.81 7.30
CA ALA A 188 0.27 -12.32 7.47
C ALA A 188 0.44 -13.02 8.83
N GLU A 189 -0.10 -12.46 9.90
CA GLU A 189 -0.11 -13.07 11.23
C GLU A 189 -0.84 -14.41 11.21
N ILE A 190 -2.05 -14.45 10.63
CA ILE A 190 -2.84 -15.69 10.47
C ILE A 190 -2.09 -16.71 9.60
N PHE A 191 -1.51 -16.29 8.48
CA PHE A 191 -0.73 -17.16 7.59
C PHE A 191 0.42 -17.82 8.34
N ILE A 192 1.19 -17.07 9.11
CA ILE A 192 2.31 -17.58 9.89
C ILE A 192 1.81 -18.56 10.96
N GLY A 193 0.77 -18.16 11.73
CA GLY A 193 0.18 -19.01 12.76
C GLY A 193 -0.35 -20.34 12.21
N ALA A 194 -1.08 -20.30 11.09
CA ALA A 194 -1.60 -21.50 10.44
C ALA A 194 -0.48 -22.43 9.91
N LYS A 195 0.64 -21.86 9.44
CA LYS A 195 1.83 -22.64 9.04
C LYS A 195 2.50 -23.32 10.23
N ILE A 196 2.56 -22.67 11.38
CA ILE A 196 3.12 -23.25 12.63
C ILE A 196 2.23 -24.42 13.09
N LEU A 197 0.92 -24.33 12.94
CA LEU A 197 -0.03 -25.39 13.24
C LEU A 197 0.00 -26.57 12.22
N ASN A 198 0.89 -26.51 11.23
CA ASN A 198 1.15 -27.53 10.20
C ASN A 198 -0.04 -27.84 9.26
N ASN A 199 -1.10 -27.06 9.27
CA ASN A 199 -2.25 -27.31 8.40
C ASN A 199 -2.91 -26.00 7.94
N ILE A 200 -2.25 -25.29 7.03
CA ILE A 200 -2.86 -24.11 6.42
C ILE A 200 -3.91 -24.53 5.37
N SER A 201 -5.14 -24.04 5.54
CA SER A 201 -6.22 -24.18 4.58
C SER A 201 -6.43 -22.87 3.83
N PHE A 202 -6.41 -22.93 2.51
CA PHE A 202 -6.68 -21.81 1.63
C PHE A 202 -8.07 -21.92 1.03
N LEU A 203 -8.67 -20.79 0.71
CA LEU A 203 -9.84 -20.75 -0.15
C LEU A 203 -9.49 -21.28 -1.55
N SER A 204 -10.40 -22.02 -2.15
CA SER A 204 -10.30 -22.44 -3.56
C SER A 204 -10.48 -21.23 -4.49
N GLU A 205 -10.02 -21.32 -5.73
CA GLU A 205 -10.23 -20.31 -6.75
C GLU A 205 -11.71 -19.99 -6.98
N LYS A 206 -12.58 -21.03 -6.88
CA LYS A 206 -14.02 -20.87 -7.00
C LYS A 206 -14.59 -20.02 -5.86
N GLU A 207 -14.22 -20.31 -4.62
CA GLU A 207 -14.65 -19.52 -3.44
C GLU A 207 -14.15 -18.07 -3.51
N ILE A 208 -12.89 -17.86 -3.92
CA ILE A 208 -12.34 -16.51 -4.13
C ILE A 208 -13.15 -15.76 -5.20
N ALA A 209 -13.48 -16.42 -6.32
CA ALA A 209 -14.26 -15.81 -7.39
C ALA A 209 -15.70 -15.49 -6.95
N GLU A 210 -16.34 -16.36 -6.17
CA GLU A 210 -17.67 -16.12 -5.58
C GLU A 210 -17.66 -14.89 -4.67
N ILE A 211 -16.72 -14.81 -3.71
CA ILE A 211 -16.56 -13.67 -2.80
C ILE A 211 -16.34 -12.37 -3.59
N ASN A 212 -15.47 -12.40 -4.60
CA ASN A 212 -15.16 -11.19 -5.37
C ASN A 212 -16.35 -10.67 -6.18
N LYS A 213 -17.27 -11.54 -6.60
CA LYS A 213 -18.47 -11.20 -7.37
C LYS A 213 -19.70 -10.93 -6.51
N ASP A 214 -19.68 -11.25 -5.22
CA ASP A 214 -20.83 -11.12 -4.32
C ASP A 214 -21.30 -9.66 -4.25
N PRO A 215 -22.59 -9.38 -4.56
CA PRO A 215 -23.17 -8.03 -4.49
C PRO A 215 -23.10 -7.42 -3.09
N ASN A 216 -23.23 -8.21 -2.03
CA ASN A 216 -23.16 -7.74 -0.65
C ASN A 216 -21.73 -7.30 -0.31
N GLU A 217 -20.72 -8.04 -0.73
CA GLU A 217 -19.33 -7.66 -0.56
C GLU A 217 -18.95 -6.43 -1.40
N LYS A 218 -19.53 -6.29 -2.59
CA LYS A 218 -19.42 -5.07 -3.40
C LYS A 218 -20.07 -3.87 -2.70
N TYR A 219 -21.23 -4.04 -2.10
CA TYR A 219 -21.90 -3.02 -1.29
C TYR A 219 -21.04 -2.61 -0.10
N ARG A 220 -20.55 -3.59 0.71
CA ARG A 220 -19.66 -3.34 1.86
C ARG A 220 -18.38 -2.60 1.47
N ARG A 221 -17.79 -2.90 0.31
CA ARG A 221 -16.63 -2.15 -0.23
C ARG A 221 -16.98 -0.67 -0.48
N ASN A 222 -18.16 -0.40 -0.99
CA ASN A 222 -18.59 0.96 -1.30
C ASN A 222 -18.94 1.81 -0.08
N LEU A 223 -19.31 1.20 1.05
CA LEU A 223 -19.54 1.91 2.31
C LEU A 223 -18.27 2.49 2.95
N ILE A 224 -17.10 2.09 2.48
CA ILE A 224 -15.80 2.47 3.04
C ILE A 224 -15.06 3.47 2.16
N LYS A 225 -15.59 3.72 0.96
CA LYS A 225 -15.03 4.72 0.03
C LYS A 225 -15.24 6.14 0.51
#